data_efcf38a08ab3d1980c9f53d5723c3879
#
_entry.id   efcf38a08ab3d1980c9f53d5723c3879
#
_cell.length_a   1.000
_cell.length_b   1.000
_cell.length_c   1.000
_cell.angle_alpha   90.00
_cell.angle_beta   90.00
_cell.angle_gamma   90.00
#
_symmetry.space_group_name_H-M   'P 1'
#
loop_
_entity.id
_entity.type
_entity.pdbx_description
1 polymer ?
#
loop_
_entity_poly.entity_id
_entity_poly.type
_entity_poly.pdbx_seq_one_letter_code
_entity_poly.pdbx_strand_id
1 'polypeptide(L)'
;MLTRNQLGVLYGVASVACFAMMDACVKWLDQFPVGEVLFARFFFGLIPILMLVPKNEFKTFYKTSRPKLHAFRAVTGTLAIVALFIALREIPLADVVSLTFGGPIFVTLGSIFFLSEKVGIRRWSAVLIGFIGMLMIVKPAYDELNIYYLFPIIFCIFFACVALSIRSLSSTEPNYRLSLIHI
;
A
#
# COMPACT_ATOMS: atom_id res chain seq x y z
N MET A 1 21.86 23.12 -5.61
CA MET A 1 20.72 22.43 -6.26
C MET A 1 20.77 20.96 -5.90
N LEU A 2 19.65 20.37 -5.45
CA LEU A 2 19.59 18.94 -5.15
C LEU A 2 19.70 18.12 -6.45
N THR A 3 20.43 17.02 -6.41
CA THR A 3 20.49 16.09 -7.54
C THR A 3 19.14 15.37 -7.70
N ARG A 4 18.85 14.86 -8.90
CA ARG A 4 17.59 14.14 -9.21
C ARG A 4 17.35 12.95 -8.25
N ASN A 5 18.43 12.28 -7.84
CA ASN A 5 18.35 11.19 -6.88
C ASN A 5 18.03 11.67 -5.46
N GLN A 6 18.63 12.77 -5.02
CA GLN A 6 18.34 13.38 -3.70
C GLN A 6 16.89 13.86 -3.60
N LEU A 7 16.36 14.43 -4.69
CA LEU A 7 14.97 14.86 -4.75
C LEU A 7 14.03 13.64 -4.67
N GLY A 8 14.34 12.54 -5.35
CA GLY A 8 13.58 11.29 -5.25
C GLY A 8 13.54 10.71 -3.83
N VAL A 9 14.68 10.72 -3.13
CA VAL A 9 14.77 10.29 -1.73
C VAL A 9 13.94 11.21 -0.83
N LEU A 10 14.02 12.54 -1.03
CA LEU A 10 13.23 13.50 -0.24
C LEU A 10 11.73 13.27 -0.39
N TYR A 11 11.24 13.10 -1.62
CA TYR A 11 9.83 12.77 -1.87
C TYR A 11 9.42 11.42 -1.25
N GLY A 12 10.30 10.42 -1.29
CA GLY A 12 10.07 9.13 -0.64
C GLY A 12 9.89 9.29 0.88
N VAL A 13 10.80 10.00 1.54
CA VAL A 13 10.73 10.25 2.99
C VAL A 13 9.47 11.05 3.34
N ALA A 14 9.16 12.10 2.59
CA ALA A 14 7.95 12.90 2.82
C ALA A 14 6.68 12.05 2.67
N SER A 15 6.62 11.17 1.65
CA SER A 15 5.50 10.26 1.44
C SER A 15 5.31 9.31 2.63
N VAL A 16 6.38 8.68 3.11
CA VAL A 16 6.32 7.77 4.26
C VAL A 16 5.87 8.52 5.53
N ALA A 17 6.35 9.74 5.75
CA ALA A 17 5.91 10.57 6.88
C ALA A 17 4.40 10.89 6.79
N CYS A 18 3.89 11.22 5.60
CA CYS A 18 2.46 11.45 5.39
C CYS A 18 1.63 10.17 5.66
N PHE A 19 2.11 8.99 5.23
CA PHE A 19 1.43 7.73 5.54
C PHE A 19 1.42 7.44 7.04
N ALA A 20 2.54 7.66 7.75
CA ALA A 20 2.60 7.46 9.19
C ALA A 20 1.65 8.40 9.94
N MET A 21 1.55 9.67 9.54
CA MET A 21 0.58 10.61 10.09
C MET A 21 -0.87 10.16 9.80
N MET A 22 -1.14 9.68 8.60
CA MET A 22 -2.45 9.14 8.24
C MET A 22 -2.82 7.95 9.12
N ASP A 23 -1.91 6.99 9.31
CA ASP A 23 -2.17 5.80 10.15
C ASP A 23 -2.45 6.19 11.61
N ALA A 24 -1.71 7.18 12.14
CA ALA A 24 -1.96 7.73 13.46
C ALA A 24 -3.34 8.43 13.55
N CYS A 25 -3.74 9.19 12.53
CA CYS A 25 -5.06 9.81 12.45
C CYS A 25 -6.18 8.75 12.41
N VAL A 26 -6.02 7.68 11.63
CA VAL A 26 -6.99 6.59 11.57
C VAL A 26 -7.13 5.91 12.92
N LYS A 27 -6.03 5.70 13.64
CA LYS A 27 -6.05 5.16 15.02
C LYS A 27 -6.81 6.09 15.97
N TRP A 28 -6.68 7.38 15.81
CA TRP A 28 -7.34 8.37 16.66
C TRP A 28 -8.85 8.52 16.38
N LEU A 29 -9.28 8.15 15.17
CA LEU A 29 -10.67 8.18 14.72
C LEU A 29 -11.42 6.85 15.03
N ASP A 30 -11.06 6.16 16.09
CA ASP A 30 -11.63 4.86 16.48
C ASP A 30 -13.13 4.92 16.80
N GLN A 31 -13.64 6.08 17.22
CA GLN A 31 -15.05 6.35 17.50
C GLN A 31 -15.95 6.36 16.25
N PHE A 32 -15.39 6.55 15.04
CA PHE A 32 -16.17 6.57 13.80
C PHE A 32 -16.18 5.19 13.14
N PRO A 33 -17.28 4.75 12.49
CA PRO A 33 -17.28 3.50 11.72
C PRO A 33 -16.18 3.46 10.66
N VAL A 34 -15.56 2.29 10.46
CA VAL A 34 -14.48 2.12 9.45
C VAL A 34 -14.93 2.61 8.06
N GLY A 35 -16.20 2.35 7.70
CA GLY A 35 -16.76 2.76 6.42
C GLY A 35 -16.79 4.28 6.21
N GLU A 36 -17.08 5.05 7.25
CA GLU A 36 -17.09 6.52 7.17
C GLU A 36 -15.68 7.08 6.97
N VAL A 37 -14.71 6.55 7.70
CA VAL A 37 -13.30 6.97 7.57
C VAL A 37 -12.77 6.59 6.18
N LEU A 38 -13.12 5.42 5.67
CA LEU A 38 -12.79 5.00 4.30
C LEU A 38 -13.45 5.89 3.26
N PHE A 39 -14.75 6.17 3.42
CA PHE A 39 -15.46 7.07 2.50
C PHE A 39 -14.80 8.46 2.45
N ALA A 40 -14.52 9.05 3.62
CA ALA A 40 -13.84 10.33 3.70
C ALA A 40 -12.47 10.29 3.01
N ARG A 41 -11.67 9.24 3.27
CA ARG A 41 -10.38 9.05 2.63
C ARG A 41 -10.47 9.04 1.10
N PHE A 42 -11.38 8.23 0.54
CA PHE A 42 -11.53 8.14 -0.91
C PHE A 42 -12.10 9.43 -1.51
N PHE A 43 -13.10 10.03 -0.87
CA PHE A 43 -13.73 11.25 -1.34
C PHE A 43 -12.76 12.43 -1.37
N PHE A 44 -12.06 12.69 -0.25
CA PHE A 44 -11.09 13.78 -0.20
C PHE A 44 -9.80 13.48 -0.97
N GLY A 45 -9.42 12.22 -1.09
CA GLY A 45 -8.29 11.78 -1.91
C GLY A 45 -8.50 12.01 -3.41
N LEU A 46 -9.75 12.02 -3.88
CA LEU A 46 -10.07 12.29 -5.28
C LEU A 46 -9.72 13.74 -5.70
N ILE A 47 -9.83 14.71 -4.78
CA ILE A 47 -9.62 16.12 -5.07
C ILE A 47 -8.22 16.41 -5.64
N PRO A 48 -7.11 16.09 -4.93
CA PRO A 48 -5.78 16.37 -5.45
C PRO A 48 -5.46 15.61 -6.73
N ILE A 49 -6.05 14.42 -6.92
CA ILE A 49 -5.82 13.65 -8.14
C ILE A 49 -6.49 14.31 -9.33
N LEU A 50 -7.74 14.76 -9.19
CA LEU A 50 -8.41 15.50 -10.26
C LEU A 50 -7.68 16.79 -10.63
N MET A 51 -7.02 17.43 -9.66
CA MET A 51 -6.17 18.61 -9.91
C MET A 51 -4.90 18.28 -10.71
N LEU A 52 -4.38 17.06 -10.60
CA LEU A 52 -3.18 16.60 -11.30
C LEU A 52 -3.46 16.10 -12.73
N VAL A 53 -4.72 15.86 -13.10
CA VAL A 53 -5.06 15.44 -14.47
C VAL A 53 -4.87 16.60 -15.44
N PRO A 54 -4.08 16.41 -16.52
CA PRO A 54 -3.91 17.44 -17.54
C PRO A 54 -5.26 17.77 -18.21
N LYS A 55 -5.55 19.06 -18.38
CA LYS A 55 -6.86 19.52 -18.93
C LYS A 55 -7.22 18.91 -20.29
N ASN A 56 -6.23 18.64 -21.12
CA ASN A 56 -6.38 18.03 -22.45
C ASN A 56 -6.79 16.55 -22.39
N GLU A 57 -6.53 15.88 -21.26
CA GLU A 57 -6.78 14.45 -21.11
C GLU A 57 -8.01 14.15 -20.25
N PHE A 58 -8.68 15.19 -19.74
CA PHE A 58 -9.85 15.04 -18.88
C PHE A 58 -11.00 14.23 -19.52
N LYS A 59 -11.08 14.20 -20.85
CA LYS A 59 -12.07 13.41 -21.60
C LYS A 59 -11.63 11.96 -21.86
N THR A 60 -10.37 11.63 -21.62
CA THR A 60 -9.80 10.33 -21.99
C THR A 60 -9.13 9.61 -20.81
N PHE A 61 -9.07 10.23 -19.63
CA PHE A 61 -8.37 9.66 -18.46
C PHE A 61 -8.94 8.32 -18.01
N TYR A 62 -10.23 8.05 -18.24
CA TYR A 62 -10.90 6.81 -17.88
C TYR A 62 -10.68 5.69 -18.91
N LYS A 63 -10.14 6.01 -20.09
CA LYS A 63 -9.89 5.02 -21.15
C LYS A 63 -8.62 4.25 -20.80
N THR A 64 -8.75 2.94 -20.62
CA THR A 64 -7.64 2.03 -20.37
C THR A 64 -7.64 0.88 -21.36
N SER A 65 -6.47 0.38 -21.71
CA SER A 65 -6.30 -0.81 -22.55
C SER A 65 -6.52 -2.13 -21.77
N ARG A 66 -6.46 -2.08 -20.42
CA ARG A 66 -6.54 -3.26 -19.56
C ARG A 66 -7.56 -3.11 -18.42
N PRO A 67 -8.87 -2.97 -18.71
CA PRO A 67 -9.88 -2.65 -17.68
C PRO A 67 -10.00 -3.73 -16.61
N LYS A 68 -9.84 -5.01 -16.96
CA LYS A 68 -9.88 -6.12 -15.99
C LYS A 68 -8.77 -6.02 -14.93
N LEU A 69 -7.56 -5.64 -15.35
CA LEU A 69 -6.43 -5.51 -14.43
C LEU A 69 -6.58 -4.28 -13.53
N HIS A 70 -7.16 -3.20 -14.04
CA HIS A 70 -7.52 -2.03 -13.23
C HIS A 70 -8.61 -2.35 -12.21
N ALA A 71 -9.67 -3.08 -12.60
CA ALA A 71 -10.71 -3.51 -11.68
C ALA A 71 -10.15 -4.43 -10.59
N PHE A 72 -9.32 -5.41 -10.95
CA PHE A 72 -8.65 -6.28 -9.99
C PHE A 72 -7.81 -5.47 -9.00
N ARG A 73 -7.02 -4.51 -9.48
CA ARG A 73 -6.21 -3.63 -8.64
C ARG A 73 -7.05 -2.76 -7.71
N ALA A 74 -8.16 -2.20 -8.19
CA ALA A 74 -9.05 -1.38 -7.39
C ALA A 74 -9.69 -2.20 -6.26
N VAL A 75 -10.21 -3.38 -6.56
CA VAL A 75 -10.81 -4.28 -5.56
C VAL A 75 -9.77 -4.72 -4.53
N THR A 76 -8.62 -5.22 -4.97
CA THR A 76 -7.56 -5.66 -4.04
C THR A 76 -7.00 -4.49 -3.22
N GLY A 77 -6.88 -3.28 -3.81
CA GLY A 77 -6.45 -2.08 -3.11
C GLY A 77 -7.43 -1.65 -2.02
N THR A 78 -8.72 -1.67 -2.32
CA THR A 78 -9.77 -1.37 -1.34
C THR A 78 -9.76 -2.39 -0.20
N LEU A 79 -9.69 -3.69 -0.51
CA LEU A 79 -9.61 -4.75 0.50
C LEU A 79 -8.36 -4.62 1.37
N ALA A 80 -7.22 -4.25 0.79
CA ALA A 80 -5.99 -3.97 1.54
C ALA A 80 -6.21 -2.86 2.57
N ILE A 81 -6.77 -1.73 2.15
CA ILE A 81 -6.99 -0.59 3.04
C ILE A 81 -8.01 -0.92 4.13
N VAL A 82 -9.08 -1.63 3.79
CA VAL A 82 -10.06 -2.11 4.78
C VAL A 82 -9.38 -2.96 5.85
N ALA A 83 -8.57 -3.93 5.43
CA ALA A 83 -7.83 -4.78 6.35
C ALA A 83 -6.88 -3.96 7.24
N LEU A 84 -6.13 -3.02 6.66
CA LEU A 84 -5.24 -2.15 7.42
C LEU A 84 -6.01 -1.33 8.47
N PHE A 85 -7.14 -0.74 8.10
CA PHE A 85 -7.92 0.12 8.99
C PHE A 85 -8.56 -0.67 10.13
N ILE A 86 -9.00 -1.90 9.88
CA ILE A 86 -9.46 -2.80 10.94
C ILE A 86 -8.32 -3.09 11.91
N ALA A 87 -7.13 -3.43 11.40
CA ALA A 87 -5.96 -3.69 12.23
C ALA A 87 -5.58 -2.47 13.09
N LEU A 88 -5.53 -1.28 12.49
CA LEU A 88 -5.17 -0.04 13.21
C LEU A 88 -6.10 0.26 14.39
N ARG A 89 -7.33 -0.20 14.36
CA ARG A 89 -8.28 -0.03 15.46
C ARG A 89 -8.08 -1.02 16.58
N GLU A 90 -7.91 -2.27 16.22
CA GLU A 90 -8.02 -3.40 17.15
C GLU A 90 -6.70 -3.76 17.84
N ILE A 91 -5.56 -3.43 17.22
CA ILE A 91 -4.24 -3.74 17.77
C ILE A 91 -3.34 -2.49 17.84
N PRO A 92 -2.26 -2.51 18.64
CA PRO A 92 -1.34 -1.39 18.76
C PRO A 92 -0.77 -0.93 17.41
N LEU A 93 -0.68 0.40 17.20
CA LEU A 93 -0.15 0.98 15.98
C LEU A 93 1.25 0.46 15.63
N ALA A 94 2.11 0.31 16.63
CA ALA A 94 3.47 -0.20 16.45
C ALA A 94 3.48 -1.62 15.87
N ASP A 95 2.57 -2.47 16.32
CA ASP A 95 2.45 -3.86 15.84
C ASP A 95 1.93 -3.88 14.39
N VAL A 96 0.89 -3.08 14.09
CA VAL A 96 0.36 -2.95 12.72
C VAL A 96 1.46 -2.52 11.76
N VAL A 97 2.15 -1.42 12.07
CA VAL A 97 3.22 -0.88 11.22
C VAL A 97 4.33 -1.89 11.05
N SER A 98 4.74 -2.55 12.13
CA SER A 98 5.79 -3.57 12.07
C SER A 98 5.40 -4.76 11.17
N LEU A 99 4.17 -5.26 11.31
CA LEU A 99 3.67 -6.37 10.48
C LEU A 99 3.54 -5.97 9.00
N THR A 100 3.19 -4.73 8.70
CA THR A 100 3.10 -4.25 7.31
C THR A 100 4.46 -4.18 6.60
N PHE A 101 5.58 -4.12 7.34
CA PHE A 101 6.92 -4.32 6.77
C PHE A 101 7.14 -5.73 6.20
N GLY A 102 6.26 -6.69 6.47
CA GLY A 102 6.19 -7.96 5.75
C GLY A 102 5.77 -7.82 4.27
N GLY A 103 5.19 -6.70 3.86
CA GLY A 103 4.75 -6.44 2.49
C GLY A 103 5.79 -6.75 1.41
N PRO A 104 7.05 -6.29 1.50
CA PRO A 104 8.11 -6.62 0.56
C PRO A 104 8.35 -8.13 0.36
N ILE A 105 8.07 -8.95 1.37
CA ILE A 105 8.17 -10.42 1.26
C ILE A 105 7.15 -10.93 0.24
N PHE A 106 5.88 -10.55 0.43
CA PHE A 106 4.78 -10.96 -0.45
C PHE A 106 4.95 -10.39 -1.86
N VAL A 107 5.44 -9.14 -2.00
CA VAL A 107 5.78 -8.55 -3.31
C VAL A 107 6.88 -9.34 -4.00
N THR A 108 7.92 -9.74 -3.27
CA THR A 108 9.04 -10.51 -3.81
C THR A 108 8.60 -11.90 -4.23
N LEU A 109 7.84 -12.60 -3.40
CA LEU A 109 7.26 -13.89 -3.74
C LEU A 109 6.34 -13.79 -4.97
N GLY A 110 5.43 -12.82 -4.97
CA GLY A 110 4.54 -12.58 -6.09
C GLY A 110 5.27 -12.24 -7.39
N SER A 111 6.40 -11.50 -7.34
CA SER A 111 7.18 -11.19 -8.53
C SER A 111 7.81 -12.43 -9.18
N ILE A 112 8.18 -13.42 -8.38
CA ILE A 112 8.70 -14.71 -8.89
C ILE A 112 7.59 -15.47 -9.63
N PHE A 113 6.41 -15.60 -8.99
CA PHE A 113 5.32 -16.40 -9.54
C PHE A 113 4.58 -15.73 -10.71
N PHE A 114 4.32 -14.43 -10.62
CA PHE A 114 3.50 -13.72 -11.63
C PHE A 114 4.32 -13.03 -12.72
N LEU A 115 5.54 -12.58 -12.40
CA LEU A 115 6.39 -11.87 -13.36
C LEU A 115 7.59 -12.72 -13.83
N SER A 116 7.75 -13.95 -13.32
CA SER A 116 8.86 -14.87 -13.63
C SER A 116 10.24 -14.23 -13.40
N GLU A 117 10.33 -13.32 -12.42
CA GLU A 117 11.58 -12.61 -12.11
C GLU A 117 12.55 -13.50 -11.33
N LYS A 118 13.82 -13.45 -11.72
CA LYS A 118 14.88 -14.08 -10.94
C LYS A 118 15.31 -13.13 -9.82
N VAL A 119 14.94 -13.45 -8.58
CA VAL A 119 15.30 -12.67 -7.40
C VAL A 119 16.68 -13.09 -6.91
N GLY A 120 17.64 -12.16 -6.94
CA GLY A 120 18.99 -12.40 -6.47
C GLY A 120 19.09 -12.51 -4.94
N ILE A 121 20.17 -13.15 -4.47
CA ILE A 121 20.43 -13.41 -3.05
C ILE A 121 20.41 -12.13 -2.19
N ARG A 122 20.88 -11.00 -2.73
CA ARG A 122 20.89 -9.71 -2.04
C ARG A 122 19.48 -9.23 -1.66
N ARG A 123 18.49 -9.44 -2.54
CA ARG A 123 17.09 -9.07 -2.26
C ARG A 123 16.50 -10.01 -1.22
N TRP A 124 16.77 -11.31 -1.31
CA TRP A 124 16.34 -12.28 -0.31
C TRP A 124 16.94 -12.00 1.08
N SER A 125 18.24 -11.70 1.16
CA SER A 125 18.86 -11.37 2.45
C SER A 125 18.27 -10.10 3.08
N ALA A 126 18.03 -9.05 2.29
CA ALA A 126 17.41 -7.83 2.79
C ALA A 126 15.98 -8.09 3.32
N VAL A 127 15.19 -8.90 2.60
CA VAL A 127 13.83 -9.28 3.01
C VAL A 127 13.86 -10.09 4.31
N LEU A 128 14.77 -11.06 4.45
CA LEU A 128 14.91 -11.88 5.66
C LEU A 128 15.35 -11.05 6.87
N ILE A 129 16.33 -10.15 6.70
CA ILE A 129 16.78 -9.27 7.78
C ILE A 129 15.65 -8.36 8.25
N GLY A 130 14.90 -7.76 7.30
CA GLY A 130 13.74 -6.93 7.62
C GLY A 130 12.65 -7.71 8.36
N PHE A 131 12.40 -8.96 7.96
CA PHE A 131 11.44 -9.85 8.61
C PHE A 131 11.83 -10.19 10.06
N ILE A 132 13.10 -10.52 10.28
CA ILE A 132 13.63 -10.76 11.64
C ILE A 132 13.47 -9.50 12.50
N GLY A 133 13.82 -8.32 11.95
CA GLY A 133 13.63 -7.05 12.66
C GLY A 133 12.16 -6.81 13.05
N MET A 134 11.22 -7.10 12.14
CA MET A 134 9.78 -7.02 12.41
C MET A 134 9.38 -7.95 13.57
N LEU A 135 9.80 -9.22 13.55
CA LEU A 135 9.49 -10.17 14.62
C LEU A 135 10.02 -9.74 15.98
N MET A 136 11.20 -9.07 16.02
CA MET A 136 11.76 -8.53 17.26
C MET A 136 10.93 -7.38 17.84
N ILE A 137 10.27 -6.58 17.00
CA ILE A 137 9.42 -5.45 17.43
C ILE A 137 8.09 -5.96 17.97
N VAL A 138 7.43 -6.82 17.22
CA VAL A 138 6.07 -7.30 17.52
C VAL A 138 6.03 -8.08 18.82
N LYS A 139 7.16 -8.72 19.25
CA LYS A 139 7.24 -9.53 20.47
C LYS A 139 5.91 -10.26 20.71
N PRO A 140 5.55 -11.25 19.89
CA PRO A 140 4.25 -11.89 20.00
C PRO A 140 4.08 -12.35 21.46
N ALA A 141 3.23 -11.64 22.20
CA ALA A 141 2.84 -12.04 23.52
C ALA A 141 2.05 -13.34 23.36
N TYR A 142 2.61 -14.44 23.82
CA TYR A 142 2.03 -15.78 23.68
C TYR A 142 0.69 -15.95 24.40
N ASP A 143 0.29 -14.96 25.21
CA ASP A 143 -0.84 -15.09 26.13
C ASP A 143 -2.21 -14.77 25.50
N GLU A 144 -2.29 -14.05 24.35
CA GLU A 144 -3.57 -13.79 23.68
C GLU A 144 -3.37 -13.75 22.16
N LEU A 145 -3.66 -14.86 21.47
CA LEU A 145 -3.79 -14.90 20.01
C LEU A 145 -5.02 -14.10 19.57
N ASN A 146 -4.84 -12.79 19.39
CA ASN A 146 -5.89 -11.94 18.87
C ASN A 146 -5.98 -12.12 17.34
N ILE A 147 -7.17 -12.52 16.86
CA ILE A 147 -7.42 -12.75 15.43
C ILE A 147 -7.12 -11.50 14.56
N TYR A 148 -7.17 -10.32 15.15
CA TYR A 148 -6.90 -9.07 14.46
C TYR A 148 -5.45 -8.93 13.95
N TYR A 149 -4.49 -9.72 14.47
CA TYR A 149 -3.13 -9.79 13.93
C TYR A 149 -3.06 -10.43 12.52
N LEU A 150 -4.12 -11.08 12.06
CA LEU A 150 -4.22 -11.58 10.68
C LEU A 150 -4.45 -10.45 9.66
N PHE A 151 -5.06 -9.34 10.06
CA PHE A 151 -5.43 -8.26 9.14
C PHE A 151 -4.22 -7.54 8.50
N PRO A 152 -3.12 -7.24 9.20
CA PRO A 152 -1.90 -6.72 8.57
C PRO A 152 -1.28 -7.70 7.57
N ILE A 153 -1.41 -9.01 7.81
CA ILE A 153 -0.92 -10.04 6.87
C ILE A 153 -1.80 -10.05 5.61
N ILE A 154 -3.11 -9.99 5.78
CA ILE A 154 -4.09 -9.87 4.68
C ILE A 154 -3.81 -8.59 3.87
N PHE A 155 -3.56 -7.46 4.55
CA PHE A 155 -3.11 -6.23 3.90
C PHE A 155 -1.87 -6.47 3.05
N CYS A 156 -0.83 -7.10 3.57
CA CYS A 156 0.42 -7.38 2.84
C CYS A 156 0.18 -8.20 1.56
N ILE A 157 -0.70 -9.20 1.62
CA ILE A 157 -1.04 -10.03 0.45
C ILE A 157 -1.74 -9.19 -0.62
N PHE A 158 -2.79 -8.44 -0.25
CA PHE A 158 -3.50 -7.58 -1.20
C PHE A 158 -2.63 -6.43 -1.70
N PHE A 159 -1.79 -5.85 -0.85
CA PHE A 159 -0.82 -4.84 -1.24
C PHE A 159 0.17 -5.38 -2.28
N ALA A 160 0.63 -6.61 -2.13
CA ALA A 160 1.48 -7.25 -3.14
C ALA A 160 0.74 -7.40 -4.48
N CYS A 161 -0.53 -7.80 -4.48
CA CYS A 161 -1.35 -7.84 -5.69
C CYS A 161 -1.45 -6.48 -6.37
N VAL A 162 -1.66 -5.41 -5.59
CA VAL A 162 -1.68 -4.03 -6.09
C VAL A 162 -0.34 -3.64 -6.68
N ALA A 163 0.76 -3.85 -5.96
CA ALA A 163 2.11 -3.50 -6.41
C ALA A 163 2.51 -4.20 -7.72
N LEU A 164 2.20 -5.50 -7.84
CA LEU A 164 2.45 -6.28 -9.06
C LEU A 164 1.58 -5.81 -10.22
N SER A 165 0.31 -5.48 -9.96
CA SER A 165 -0.60 -4.92 -10.96
C SER A 165 -0.11 -3.57 -11.49
N ILE A 166 0.34 -2.66 -10.60
CA ILE A 166 0.93 -1.36 -10.97
C ILE A 166 2.16 -1.58 -11.83
N ARG A 167 3.03 -2.50 -11.46
CA ARG A 167 4.24 -2.81 -12.22
C ARG A 167 3.93 -3.34 -13.62
N SER A 168 2.91 -4.19 -13.76
CA SER A 168 2.44 -4.68 -15.06
C SER A 168 1.79 -3.57 -15.90
N LEU A 169 1.08 -2.63 -15.28
CA LEU A 169 0.38 -1.53 -15.95
C LEU A 169 1.33 -0.38 -16.31
N SER A 170 2.38 -0.14 -15.53
CA SER A 170 3.31 0.98 -15.75
C SER A 170 4.05 0.91 -17.10
N SER A 171 4.08 -0.24 -17.74
CA SER A 171 4.64 -0.40 -19.09
C SER A 171 3.68 0.06 -20.20
N THR A 172 2.38 0.21 -19.91
CA THR A 172 1.34 0.50 -20.90
C THR A 172 0.52 1.75 -20.61
N GLU A 173 0.55 2.24 -19.37
CA GLU A 173 -0.28 3.35 -18.90
C GLU A 173 0.56 4.45 -18.23
N PRO A 174 0.26 5.73 -18.46
CA PRO A 174 0.96 6.83 -17.80
C PRO A 174 0.62 6.92 -16.32
N ASN A 175 1.56 7.41 -15.50
CA ASN A 175 1.47 7.42 -14.04
C ASN A 175 0.23 8.13 -13.48
N TYR A 176 -0.26 9.21 -14.11
CA TYR A 176 -1.45 9.91 -13.63
C TYR A 176 -2.72 9.05 -13.75
N ARG A 177 -2.85 8.19 -14.79
CA ARG A 177 -3.95 7.23 -14.90
C ARG A 177 -3.90 6.18 -13.80
N LEU A 178 -2.69 5.70 -13.49
CA LEU A 178 -2.49 4.73 -12.41
C LEU A 178 -2.90 5.31 -11.05
N SER A 179 -2.60 6.58 -10.79
CA SER A 179 -2.99 7.25 -9.54
C SER A 179 -4.50 7.46 -9.44
N LEU A 180 -5.15 7.84 -10.53
CA LEU A 180 -6.57 8.18 -10.55
C LEU A 180 -7.47 6.96 -10.36
N ILE A 181 -7.10 5.82 -10.94
CA ILE A 181 -7.87 4.57 -10.85
C ILE A 181 -7.59 3.85 -9.51
N HIS A 182 -6.65 4.33 -8.70
CA HIS A 182 -6.32 3.75 -7.40
C HIS A 182 -7.27 4.20 -6.28
N ILE A 183 -8.02 5.24 -6.50
CA ILE A 183 -9.06 5.76 -5.61
C ILE A 183 -10.42 5.31 -6.09
#